data_cf29e40e20f10ec6116fc82740390ea3
#
_entry.id   cf29e40e20f10ec6116fc82740390ea3
#
_cell.length_a   1.000
_cell.length_b   1.000
_cell.length_c   1.000
_cell.angle_alpha   90.00
_cell.angle_beta   90.00
_cell.angle_gamma   90.00
#
_symmetry.space_group_name_H-M   'P 1'
#
loop_
_entity.id
_entity.type
_entity.pdbx_description
1 polymer ?
#
loop_
_entity_poly.entity_id
_entity_poly.type
_entity_poly.pdbx_seq_one_letter_code
_entity_poly.pdbx_strand_id
1 'polypeptide(L)'
;MSENIPLKNQHLEEIFNETGFNSENLSIRETNRLATIINEKHNIEFVRMEMGIPNIPTPNIAKIAEKEAIDKGLQGFYPPFDGIPELKNAAKKFVKAFLNVDIESEHVIPTCGSLQGGYISQALAGNMIEGKKTIIYLDPTFPVTRYQAKFLGLEAIGIDLYDFRGNELIEEIKKLSLIHI
;
A
#
# COMPACT_ATOMS: atom_id res chain seq x y z
N MET A 1 26.66 27.76 -6.04
CA MET A 1 25.84 26.65 -6.61
C MET A 1 24.34 26.90 -6.48
N SER A 2 23.85 28.14 -6.45
CA SER A 2 22.43 28.46 -6.27
C SER A 2 21.76 29.11 -7.50
N GLU A 3 22.44 29.17 -8.64
CA GLU A 3 21.95 29.98 -9.77
C GLU A 3 21.21 29.23 -10.86
N ASN A 4 20.98 27.92 -10.72
CA ASN A 4 20.34 27.12 -11.78
C ASN A 4 19.21 26.21 -11.31
N ILE A 5 18.47 26.61 -10.28
CA ILE A 5 17.20 25.93 -9.97
C ILE A 5 16.13 26.57 -10.87
N PRO A 6 15.61 25.86 -11.86
CA PRO A 6 14.65 26.44 -12.83
C PRO A 6 13.32 26.82 -12.17
N LEU A 7 13.03 26.27 -10.99
CA LEU A 7 11.83 26.50 -10.21
C LEU A 7 12.10 27.53 -9.11
N LYS A 8 11.39 28.66 -9.15
CA LYS A 8 11.47 29.71 -8.13
C LYS A 8 10.38 29.53 -7.08
N ASN A 9 10.62 30.01 -5.86
CA ASN A 9 9.63 29.95 -4.78
C ASN A 9 8.30 30.62 -5.18
N GLN A 10 8.36 31.74 -5.91
CA GLN A 10 7.17 32.40 -6.41
C GLN A 10 6.27 31.49 -7.25
N HIS A 11 6.85 30.64 -8.10
CA HIS A 11 6.07 29.68 -8.91
C HIS A 11 5.37 28.64 -8.04
N LEU A 12 6.01 28.20 -6.95
CA LEU A 12 5.40 27.28 -5.99
C LEU A 12 4.26 27.96 -5.23
N GLU A 13 4.47 29.19 -4.75
CA GLU A 13 3.43 29.93 -4.03
C GLU A 13 2.18 30.15 -4.90
N GLU A 14 2.36 30.52 -6.18
CA GLU A 14 1.26 30.64 -7.13
C GLU A 14 0.48 29.33 -7.27
N ILE A 15 1.18 28.19 -7.42
CA ILE A 15 0.53 26.88 -7.57
C ILE A 15 -0.18 26.46 -6.28
N PHE A 16 0.42 26.68 -5.11
CA PHE A 16 -0.22 26.38 -3.83
C PHE A 16 -1.49 27.20 -3.62
N ASN A 17 -1.46 28.50 -3.97
CA ASN A 17 -2.62 29.37 -3.89
C ASN A 17 -3.75 28.94 -4.84
N GLU A 18 -3.42 28.50 -6.05
CA GLU A 18 -4.40 28.03 -7.03
C GLU A 18 -5.01 26.67 -6.66
N THR A 19 -4.21 25.77 -6.10
CA THR A 19 -4.62 24.40 -5.82
C THR A 19 -5.20 24.21 -4.42
N GLY A 20 -4.87 25.11 -3.49
CA GLY A 20 -5.20 24.96 -2.08
C GLY A 20 -4.43 23.83 -1.37
N PHE A 21 -3.34 23.36 -1.97
CA PHE A 21 -2.50 22.34 -1.33
C PHE A 21 -1.80 22.88 -0.08
N ASN A 22 -1.71 22.04 0.95
CA ASN A 22 -0.92 22.37 2.13
C ASN A 22 0.57 22.06 1.88
N SER A 23 1.39 23.10 1.78
CA SER A 23 2.83 22.96 1.52
C SER A 23 3.60 22.18 2.58
N GLU A 24 3.10 22.15 3.81
CA GLU A 24 3.75 21.45 4.93
C GLU A 24 3.37 19.95 5.00
N ASN A 25 2.26 19.55 4.35
CA ASN A 25 1.76 18.19 4.46
C ASN A 25 1.06 17.74 3.18
N LEU A 26 1.84 17.55 2.12
CA LEU A 26 1.35 17.02 0.85
C LEU A 26 1.17 15.50 0.92
N SER A 27 0.02 15.03 0.49
CA SER A 27 -0.17 13.61 0.21
C SER A 27 0.62 13.19 -1.04
N ILE A 28 0.88 11.88 -1.19
CA ILE A 28 1.54 11.31 -2.38
C ILE A 28 0.82 11.74 -3.68
N ARG A 29 -0.51 11.79 -3.67
CA ARG A 29 -1.31 12.21 -4.83
C ARG A 29 -1.18 13.70 -5.13
N GLU A 30 -1.16 14.54 -4.10
CA GLU A 30 -0.94 15.98 -4.26
C GLU A 30 0.47 16.27 -4.74
N THR A 31 1.49 15.57 -4.24
CA THR A 31 2.87 15.66 -4.73
C THR A 31 2.95 15.28 -6.21
N ASN A 32 2.29 14.18 -6.61
CA ASN A 32 2.20 13.77 -8.01
C ASN A 32 1.56 14.85 -8.87
N ARG A 33 0.43 15.41 -8.43
CA ARG A 33 -0.30 16.46 -9.15
C ARG A 33 0.51 17.75 -9.21
N LEU A 34 1.18 18.14 -8.12
CA LEU A 34 2.07 19.31 -8.06
C LEU A 34 3.19 19.22 -9.11
N ALA A 35 3.89 18.07 -9.16
CA ALA A 35 4.95 17.85 -10.14
C ALA A 35 4.42 17.90 -11.59
N THR A 36 3.20 17.43 -11.82
CA THR A 36 2.55 17.51 -13.14
C THR A 36 2.23 18.96 -13.51
N ILE A 37 1.65 19.75 -12.61
CA ILE A 37 1.35 21.17 -12.82
C ILE A 37 2.63 21.97 -13.10
N ILE A 38 3.70 21.71 -12.36
CA ILE A 38 4.98 22.38 -12.57
C ILE A 38 5.55 22.05 -13.96
N ASN A 39 5.50 20.78 -14.36
CA ASN A 39 5.93 20.38 -15.70
C ASN A 39 5.12 21.10 -16.79
N GLU A 40 3.80 21.15 -16.67
CA GLU A 40 2.89 21.77 -17.65
C GLU A 40 3.07 23.29 -17.72
N LYS A 41 3.22 23.99 -16.58
CA LYS A 41 3.31 25.44 -16.53
C LYS A 41 4.72 25.98 -16.85
N HIS A 42 5.75 25.25 -16.45
CA HIS A 42 7.13 25.76 -16.49
C HIS A 42 8.06 24.91 -17.35
N ASN A 43 7.55 23.85 -17.99
CA ASN A 43 8.34 22.93 -18.82
C ASN A 43 9.55 22.34 -18.05
N ILE A 44 9.33 21.97 -16.78
CA ILE A 44 10.34 21.37 -15.91
C ILE A 44 10.03 19.91 -15.76
N GLU A 45 10.90 19.04 -16.26
CA GLU A 45 10.80 17.60 -16.10
C GLU A 45 11.38 17.15 -14.76
N PHE A 46 10.64 16.28 -14.08
CA PHE A 46 11.07 15.65 -12.84
C PHE A 46 11.38 14.17 -13.05
N VAL A 47 12.39 13.69 -12.36
CA VAL A 47 12.53 12.26 -12.09
C VAL A 47 11.47 11.89 -11.05
N ARG A 48 10.41 11.20 -11.51
CA ARG A 48 9.22 10.90 -10.72
C ARG A 48 9.50 9.74 -9.75
N MET A 49 9.63 10.05 -8.47
CA MET A 49 9.93 9.09 -7.40
C MET A 49 8.88 9.08 -6.27
N GLU A 50 7.86 9.94 -6.37
CA GLU A 50 6.80 10.08 -5.38
C GLU A 50 5.78 8.94 -5.40
N MET A 51 5.72 8.18 -6.48
CA MET A 51 4.83 7.02 -6.64
C MET A 51 5.67 5.75 -6.78
N GLY A 52 5.43 4.76 -5.96
CA GLY A 52 6.10 3.45 -6.03
C GLY A 52 5.60 2.59 -7.19
N ILE A 53 5.76 3.09 -8.43
CA ILE A 53 5.37 2.37 -9.65
C ILE A 53 6.63 1.72 -10.23
N PRO A 54 6.72 0.37 -10.26
CA PRO A 54 7.89 -0.33 -10.77
C PRO A 54 8.22 -0.04 -12.24
N ASN A 55 7.22 0.33 -13.04
CA ASN A 55 7.33 0.60 -14.48
C ASN A 55 8.05 -0.52 -15.27
N ILE A 56 7.94 -1.76 -14.78
CA ILE A 56 8.49 -2.95 -15.44
C ILE A 56 7.43 -3.51 -16.38
N PRO A 57 7.76 -3.76 -17.66
CA PRO A 57 6.80 -4.33 -18.59
C PRO A 57 6.30 -5.70 -18.12
N THR A 58 5.00 -5.92 -18.23
CA THR A 58 4.40 -7.24 -17.93
C THR A 58 5.02 -8.32 -18.82
N PRO A 59 5.43 -9.47 -18.26
CA PRO A 59 5.97 -10.58 -19.06
C PRO A 59 4.98 -11.04 -20.13
N ASN A 60 5.50 -11.40 -21.31
CA ASN A 60 4.65 -11.79 -22.43
C ASN A 60 3.77 -13.00 -22.13
N ILE A 61 4.28 -13.96 -21.37
CA ILE A 61 3.50 -15.13 -20.94
C ILE A 61 2.23 -14.74 -20.17
N ALA A 62 2.33 -13.74 -19.28
CA ALA A 62 1.17 -13.24 -18.54
C ALA A 62 0.15 -12.55 -19.46
N LYS A 63 0.62 -11.72 -20.41
CA LYS A 63 -0.23 -11.06 -21.40
C LYS A 63 -0.98 -12.04 -22.30
N ILE A 64 -0.31 -13.12 -22.70
CA ILE A 64 -0.93 -14.17 -23.52
C ILE A 64 -2.01 -14.88 -22.71
N ALA A 65 -1.70 -15.31 -21.49
CA ALA A 65 -2.65 -15.99 -20.63
C ALA A 65 -3.89 -15.12 -20.30
N GLU A 66 -3.71 -13.82 -20.10
CA GLU A 66 -4.82 -12.89 -19.86
C GLU A 66 -5.73 -12.77 -21.08
N LYS A 67 -5.16 -12.63 -22.28
CA LYS A 67 -5.93 -12.60 -23.54
C LYS A 67 -6.70 -13.90 -23.75
N GLU A 68 -6.08 -15.04 -23.56
CA GLU A 68 -6.74 -16.33 -23.66
C GLU A 68 -7.88 -16.50 -22.64
N ALA A 69 -7.73 -15.97 -21.43
CA ALA A 69 -8.78 -15.99 -20.42
C ALA A 69 -10.00 -15.15 -20.86
N ILE A 70 -9.76 -13.99 -21.46
CA ILE A 70 -10.81 -13.13 -22.02
C ILE A 70 -11.51 -13.84 -23.19
N ASP A 71 -10.75 -14.42 -24.11
CA ASP A 71 -11.29 -15.11 -25.30
C ASP A 71 -12.15 -16.34 -24.91
N LYS A 72 -11.79 -17.00 -23.80
CA LYS A 72 -12.58 -18.09 -23.21
C LYS A 72 -13.82 -17.61 -22.45
N GLY A 73 -14.03 -16.31 -22.32
CA GLY A 73 -15.18 -15.73 -21.63
C GLY A 73 -15.17 -15.92 -20.11
N LEU A 74 -13.99 -16.14 -19.48
CA LEU A 74 -13.90 -16.42 -18.04
C LEU A 74 -14.43 -15.28 -17.18
N GLN A 75 -14.43 -14.05 -17.67
CA GLN A 75 -15.01 -12.88 -17.01
C GLN A 75 -16.54 -12.94 -16.87
N GLY A 76 -17.21 -13.83 -17.60
CA GLY A 76 -18.65 -13.98 -17.56
C GLY A 76 -19.18 -14.90 -16.45
N PHE A 77 -18.31 -15.47 -15.62
CA PHE A 77 -18.68 -16.40 -14.56
C PHE A 77 -18.53 -15.77 -13.17
N TYR A 78 -19.44 -16.12 -12.27
CA TYR A 78 -19.25 -15.85 -10.84
C TYR A 78 -18.26 -16.83 -10.25
N PRO A 79 -17.13 -16.36 -9.69
CA PRO A 79 -16.21 -17.24 -8.99
C PRO A 79 -16.79 -17.67 -7.64
N PRO A 80 -16.29 -18.76 -7.05
CA PRO A 80 -16.53 -19.06 -5.64
C PRO A 80 -16.12 -17.88 -4.74
N PHE A 81 -16.80 -17.68 -3.61
CA PHE A 81 -16.53 -16.57 -2.68
C PHE A 81 -15.08 -16.54 -2.17
N ASP A 82 -14.47 -17.68 -2.02
CA ASP A 82 -13.10 -17.88 -1.55
C ASP A 82 -12.07 -17.98 -2.69
N GLY A 83 -12.50 -17.74 -3.93
CA GLY A 83 -11.65 -17.77 -5.13
C GLY A 83 -11.66 -19.09 -5.88
N ILE A 84 -11.21 -19.06 -7.14
CA ILE A 84 -11.14 -20.27 -7.98
C ILE A 84 -9.95 -21.15 -7.57
N PRO A 85 -10.09 -22.48 -7.63
CA PRO A 85 -9.05 -23.42 -7.21
C PRO A 85 -7.71 -23.22 -7.93
N GLU A 86 -7.75 -22.89 -9.21
CA GLU A 86 -6.56 -22.67 -10.03
C GLU A 86 -5.71 -21.51 -9.50
N LEU A 87 -6.34 -20.37 -9.14
CA LEU A 87 -5.67 -19.22 -8.56
C LEU A 87 -5.09 -19.53 -7.19
N LYS A 88 -5.88 -20.21 -6.33
CA LYS A 88 -5.45 -20.61 -4.98
C LYS A 88 -4.23 -21.54 -5.03
N ASN A 89 -4.24 -22.53 -5.92
CA ASN A 89 -3.11 -23.42 -6.15
C ASN A 89 -1.88 -22.71 -6.74
N ALA A 90 -2.08 -21.76 -7.64
CA ALA A 90 -0.99 -20.94 -8.17
C ALA A 90 -0.38 -20.07 -7.07
N ALA A 91 -1.20 -19.45 -6.22
CA ALA A 91 -0.74 -18.67 -5.08
C ALA A 91 0.06 -19.52 -4.07
N LYS A 92 -0.42 -20.75 -3.74
CA LYS A 92 0.34 -21.70 -2.91
C LYS A 92 1.74 -21.96 -3.48
N LYS A 93 1.84 -22.24 -4.78
CA LYS A 93 3.12 -22.47 -5.46
C LYS A 93 4.01 -21.23 -5.43
N PHE A 94 3.44 -20.07 -5.66
CA PHE A 94 4.18 -18.79 -5.61
C PHE A 94 4.74 -18.52 -4.22
N VAL A 95 3.92 -18.65 -3.18
CA VAL A 95 4.34 -18.44 -1.79
C VAL A 95 5.46 -19.42 -1.41
N LYS A 96 5.35 -20.69 -1.81
CA LYS A 96 6.43 -21.67 -1.59
C LYS A 96 7.71 -21.28 -2.30
N ALA A 97 7.62 -20.91 -3.57
CA ALA A 97 8.80 -20.58 -4.39
C ALA A 97 9.49 -19.28 -3.97
N PHE A 98 8.71 -18.26 -3.59
CA PHE A 98 9.22 -16.92 -3.33
C PHE A 98 9.57 -16.66 -1.85
N LEU A 99 8.74 -17.19 -0.93
CA LEU A 99 8.91 -16.97 0.51
C LEU A 99 9.41 -18.22 1.25
N ASN A 100 9.46 -19.37 0.58
CA ASN A 100 9.77 -20.68 1.19
C ASN A 100 8.84 -21.03 2.36
N VAL A 101 7.55 -20.62 2.28
CA VAL A 101 6.52 -20.92 3.25
C VAL A 101 5.57 -21.95 2.66
N ASP A 102 5.24 -22.97 3.43
CA ASP A 102 4.22 -23.99 3.07
C ASP A 102 2.86 -23.52 3.58
N ILE A 103 1.92 -23.37 2.67
CA ILE A 103 0.51 -23.06 2.96
C ILE A 103 -0.40 -24.04 2.20
N GLU A 104 -1.60 -24.27 2.69
CA GLU A 104 -2.61 -25.00 1.94
C GLU A 104 -3.48 -24.04 1.10
N SER A 105 -4.02 -24.55 -0.02
CA SER A 105 -4.83 -23.70 -0.92
C SER A 105 -6.09 -23.15 -0.25
N GLU A 106 -6.62 -23.86 0.73
CA GLU A 106 -7.77 -23.44 1.54
C GLU A 106 -7.51 -22.16 2.35
N HIS A 107 -6.25 -21.90 2.69
CA HIS A 107 -5.84 -20.69 3.42
C HIS A 107 -5.63 -19.46 2.52
N VAL A 108 -5.86 -19.59 1.22
CA VAL A 108 -5.73 -18.51 0.24
C VAL A 108 -7.09 -17.91 -0.07
N ILE A 109 -7.23 -16.63 0.15
CA ILE A 109 -8.42 -15.85 -0.21
C ILE A 109 -7.98 -14.68 -1.09
N PRO A 110 -8.35 -14.68 -2.38
CA PRO A 110 -8.06 -13.56 -3.28
C PRO A 110 -8.78 -12.28 -2.86
N THR A 111 -8.11 -11.16 -2.98
CA THR A 111 -8.65 -9.83 -2.68
C THR A 111 -8.38 -8.86 -3.82
N CYS A 112 -9.18 -7.78 -3.91
CA CYS A 112 -8.95 -6.69 -4.84
C CYS A 112 -7.77 -5.83 -4.38
N GLY A 113 -6.56 -6.37 -4.48
CA GLY A 113 -5.32 -5.76 -4.01
C GLY A 113 -5.11 -5.87 -2.49
N SER A 114 -3.88 -5.57 -2.08
CA SER A 114 -3.44 -5.65 -0.68
C SER A 114 -4.21 -4.72 0.25
N LEU A 115 -4.74 -3.61 -0.25
CA LEU A 115 -5.54 -2.68 0.57
C LEU A 115 -6.85 -3.29 1.05
N GLN A 116 -7.53 -4.07 0.21
CA GLN A 116 -8.72 -4.80 0.65
C GLN A 116 -8.35 -5.89 1.65
N GLY A 117 -7.28 -6.64 1.39
CA GLY A 117 -6.77 -7.64 2.32
C GLY A 117 -6.44 -7.03 3.69
N GLY A 118 -5.73 -5.90 3.70
CA GLY A 118 -5.41 -5.15 4.92
C GLY A 118 -6.66 -4.67 5.67
N TYR A 119 -7.63 -4.10 4.96
CA TYR A 119 -8.90 -3.67 5.56
C TYR A 119 -9.67 -4.81 6.22
N ILE A 120 -9.81 -5.94 5.50
CA ILE A 120 -10.51 -7.13 6.03
C ILE A 120 -9.78 -7.68 7.25
N SER A 121 -8.45 -7.78 7.20
CA SER A 121 -7.64 -8.27 8.32
C SER A 121 -7.80 -7.39 9.56
N GLN A 122 -7.79 -6.08 9.41
CA GLN A 122 -8.01 -5.13 10.49
C GLN A 122 -9.43 -5.22 11.06
N ALA A 123 -10.43 -5.32 10.18
CA ALA A 123 -11.83 -5.46 10.59
C ALA A 123 -12.06 -6.76 11.38
N LEU A 124 -11.49 -7.87 10.93
CA LEU A 124 -11.58 -9.15 11.63
C LEU A 124 -10.86 -9.09 12.97
N ALA A 125 -9.57 -8.73 12.98
CA ALA A 125 -8.76 -8.67 14.19
C ALA A 125 -9.38 -7.75 15.26
N GLY A 126 -9.85 -6.57 14.84
CA GLY A 126 -10.49 -5.62 15.74
C GLY A 126 -11.85 -6.06 16.31
N ASN A 127 -12.44 -7.13 15.78
CA ASN A 127 -13.74 -7.65 16.25
C ASN A 127 -13.64 -9.07 16.83
N MET A 128 -12.49 -9.73 16.74
CA MET A 128 -12.32 -11.10 17.25
C MET A 128 -12.28 -11.16 18.78
N ILE A 129 -11.73 -10.14 19.42
CA ILE A 129 -11.56 -10.09 20.88
C ILE A 129 -12.14 -8.78 21.39
N GLU A 130 -13.11 -8.88 22.28
CA GLU A 130 -13.73 -7.70 22.93
C GLU A 130 -12.67 -6.92 23.71
N GLY A 131 -12.71 -5.60 23.59
CA GLY A 131 -11.75 -4.69 24.26
C GLY A 131 -10.39 -4.54 23.55
N LYS A 132 -10.00 -5.42 22.63
CA LYS A 132 -8.73 -5.29 21.89
C LYS A 132 -8.96 -4.50 20.59
N LYS A 133 -8.71 -3.20 20.65
CA LYS A 133 -8.97 -2.24 19.57
C LYS A 133 -7.71 -1.52 19.07
N THR A 134 -6.53 -1.98 19.43
CA THR A 134 -5.25 -1.35 19.05
C THR A 134 -4.52 -2.15 17.99
N ILE A 135 -4.01 -1.46 16.99
CA ILE A 135 -3.13 -2.00 15.95
C ILE A 135 -1.76 -1.35 16.06
N ILE A 136 -0.71 -2.16 16.07
CA ILE A 136 0.68 -1.71 16.05
C ILE A 136 1.14 -1.65 14.58
N TYR A 137 1.72 -0.52 14.20
CA TYR A 137 2.33 -0.28 12.89
C TYR A 137 3.84 -0.12 13.05
N LEU A 138 4.58 -0.68 12.13
CA LEU A 138 6.02 -0.45 12.01
C LEU A 138 6.25 0.72 11.06
N ASP A 139 6.73 1.84 11.58
CA ASP A 139 6.93 3.07 10.81
C ASP A 139 8.38 3.19 10.27
N PRO A 140 8.55 3.79 9.09
CA PRO A 140 7.52 4.35 8.21
C PRO A 140 6.67 3.28 7.51
N THR A 141 5.36 3.44 7.54
CA THR A 141 4.40 2.54 6.88
C THR A 141 3.53 3.28 5.86
N PHE A 142 2.85 2.50 5.00
CA PHE A 142 1.92 3.06 4.03
C PHE A 142 0.70 3.69 4.75
N PRO A 143 0.45 5.00 4.58
CA PRO A 143 -0.47 5.74 5.45
C PRO A 143 -1.94 5.32 5.33
N VAL A 144 -2.34 4.75 4.17
CA VAL A 144 -3.74 4.37 3.91
C VAL A 144 -4.24 3.32 4.91
N THR A 145 -3.39 2.39 5.34
CA THR A 145 -3.75 1.37 6.33
C THR A 145 -4.12 1.96 7.69
N ARG A 146 -3.48 3.07 8.09
CA ARG A 146 -3.84 3.82 9.31
C ARG A 146 -5.18 4.52 9.19
N TYR A 147 -5.51 5.06 8.01
CA TYR A 147 -6.84 5.62 7.76
C TYR A 147 -7.92 4.54 7.81
N GLN A 148 -7.62 3.34 7.33
CA GLN A 148 -8.51 2.18 7.44
C GLN A 148 -8.76 1.81 8.92
N ALA A 149 -7.72 1.74 9.74
CA ALA A 149 -7.84 1.49 11.18
C ALA A 149 -8.74 2.55 11.85
N LYS A 150 -8.48 3.83 11.58
CA LYS A 150 -9.28 4.93 12.11
C LYS A 150 -10.75 4.84 11.68
N PHE A 151 -11.01 4.50 10.42
CA PHE A 151 -12.37 4.30 9.90
C PHE A 151 -13.11 3.16 10.61
N LEU A 152 -12.37 2.10 10.97
CA LEU A 152 -12.88 0.95 11.73
C LEU A 152 -13.02 1.21 13.24
N GLY A 153 -12.70 2.42 13.71
CA GLY A 153 -12.73 2.75 15.15
C GLY A 153 -11.59 2.09 15.94
N LEU A 154 -10.50 1.73 15.28
CA LEU A 154 -9.33 1.13 15.89
C LEU A 154 -8.27 2.19 16.21
N GLU A 155 -7.58 2.02 17.31
CA GLU A 155 -6.42 2.82 17.68
C GLU A 155 -5.20 2.35 16.89
N ALA A 156 -4.37 3.28 16.40
CA ALA A 156 -3.16 2.99 15.64
C ALA A 156 -1.92 3.52 16.37
N ILE A 157 -1.08 2.63 16.86
CA ILE A 157 0.20 2.95 17.50
C ILE A 157 1.34 2.65 16.51
N GLY A 158 2.28 3.58 16.37
CA GLY A 158 3.47 3.41 15.53
C GLY A 158 4.70 3.09 16.36
N ILE A 159 5.54 2.18 15.88
CA ILE A 159 6.90 1.96 16.35
C ILE A 159 7.86 2.37 15.24
N ASP A 160 8.70 3.36 15.49
CA ASP A 160 9.68 3.83 14.52
C ASP A 160 10.83 2.84 14.37
N LEU A 161 11.02 2.33 13.15
CA LEU A 161 12.07 1.38 12.82
C LEU A 161 13.48 2.02 12.77
N TYR A 162 13.58 3.34 12.82
CA TYR A 162 14.88 4.01 12.98
C TYR A 162 15.35 3.97 14.43
N ASP A 163 14.42 4.02 15.37
CA ASP A 163 14.73 3.98 16.81
C ASP A 163 14.87 2.56 17.34
N PHE A 164 14.06 1.62 16.81
CA PHE A 164 14.02 0.24 17.29
C PHE A 164 14.32 -0.76 16.18
N ARG A 165 15.33 -1.61 16.38
CA ARG A 165 15.72 -2.65 15.41
C ARG A 165 16.08 -3.97 16.11
N GLY A 166 15.94 -5.08 15.37
CA GLY A 166 16.29 -6.40 15.86
C GLY A 166 15.57 -6.75 17.18
N ASN A 167 16.30 -7.14 18.20
CA ASN A 167 15.74 -7.53 19.49
C ASN A 167 15.05 -6.39 20.22
N GLU A 168 15.51 -5.16 20.07
CA GLU A 168 14.91 -3.99 20.71
C GLU A 168 13.48 -3.74 20.17
N LEU A 169 13.28 -3.93 18.87
CA LEU A 169 11.95 -3.87 18.26
C LEU A 169 11.01 -4.95 18.84
N ILE A 170 11.52 -6.17 19.01
CA ILE A 170 10.72 -7.26 19.60
C ILE A 170 10.30 -6.92 21.03
N GLU A 171 11.21 -6.37 21.82
CA GLU A 171 10.90 -5.97 23.19
C GLU A 171 9.90 -4.81 23.25
N GLU A 172 9.99 -3.85 22.32
CA GLU A 172 9.02 -2.75 22.24
C GLU A 172 7.63 -3.24 21.85
N ILE A 173 7.54 -4.15 20.88
CA ILE A 173 6.26 -4.80 20.50
C ILE A 173 5.67 -5.53 21.71
N LYS A 174 6.49 -6.27 22.48
CA LYS A 174 6.02 -6.99 23.68
C LYS A 174 5.50 -6.03 24.74
N LYS A 175 6.18 -4.91 25.01
CA LYS A 175 5.73 -3.91 25.99
C LYS A 175 4.34 -3.39 25.61
N LEU A 176 4.15 -2.99 24.34
CA LEU A 176 2.86 -2.49 23.85
C LEU A 176 1.78 -3.58 23.90
N SER A 177 2.12 -4.81 23.60
CA SER A 177 1.19 -5.95 23.68
C SER A 177 0.76 -6.25 25.12
N LEU A 178 1.65 -6.10 26.09
CA LEU A 178 1.36 -6.36 27.52
C LEU A 178 0.51 -5.27 28.17
N ILE A 179 0.59 -4.03 27.70
CA ILE A 179 -0.22 -2.91 28.23
C ILE A 179 -1.71 -3.07 27.88
N HIS A 180 -2.03 -3.85 26.84
CA HIS A 180 -3.39 -4.01 26.30
C HIS A 180 -3.96 -5.45 26.47
N ILE A 181 -3.38 -6.26 27.36
CA ILE A 181 -3.89 -7.60 27.70
C ILE A 181 -4.87 -7.51 28.87
#